data_75c145085ab250926cc053cfb04ff677
#
_entry.id   75c145085ab250926cc053cfb04ff677
#
_cell.length_a   1.000
_cell.length_b   1.000
_cell.length_c   1.000
_cell.angle_alpha   90.00
_cell.angle_beta   90.00
_cell.angle_gamma   90.00
#
_symmetry.space_group_name_H-M   'P 1'
#
loop_
_entity.id
_entity.type
_entity.pdbx_description
1 polymer ?
#
loop_
_entity_poly.entity_id
_entity_poly.type
_entity_poly.pdbx_seq_one_letter_code
_entity_poly.pdbx_strand_id
1 'polypeptide(L)'
;KTSQIEFSDLEKTERGYTAVGENPAAGTTFNDRGKGYIIGSFRVVLPSDEQNMMEIQRDFGSEQALINNLVRPTLYKVVTACGPLMSSLESVSETRTDLTAYITDQMNYGVYKTKTSKVEVVNEITGEEEIRTQAELIADENAPGGYKRQEVSPFSQYGITAGIVSIIDIKYDAATQQQIDAQKQANLSVITAKTQ
;
A
#
# COMPACT_ATOMS: atom_id res chain seq x y z
N LYS A 1 -6.23 -12.36 -21.37
CA LYS A 1 -5.20 -13.16 -20.67
C LYS A 1 -5.03 -12.63 -19.25
N THR A 2 -4.85 -13.51 -18.27
CA THR A 2 -4.64 -13.14 -16.86
C THR A 2 -3.30 -13.65 -16.40
N SER A 3 -2.53 -12.81 -15.71
CA SER A 3 -1.24 -13.17 -15.13
C SER A 3 -1.24 -12.86 -13.63
N GLN A 4 -0.68 -13.75 -12.83
CA GLN A 4 -0.50 -13.53 -11.41
C GLN A 4 0.86 -12.88 -11.15
N ILE A 5 0.84 -11.82 -10.35
CA ILE A 5 2.03 -11.06 -9.96
C ILE A 5 2.23 -11.27 -8.48
N GLU A 6 3.41 -11.71 -8.10
CA GLU A 6 3.85 -11.85 -6.71
C GLU A 6 4.84 -10.73 -6.37
N PHE A 7 4.80 -10.31 -5.12
CA PHE A 7 5.75 -9.38 -4.52
C PHE A 7 6.01 -9.80 -3.07
N SER A 8 6.98 -10.68 -2.91
CA SER A 8 7.19 -11.42 -1.64
C SER A 8 8.64 -11.53 -1.23
N ASP A 9 9.59 -11.28 -2.14
CA ASP A 9 10.98 -11.57 -1.87
C ASP A 9 11.60 -10.55 -0.93
N LEU A 10 12.09 -11.02 0.20
CA LEU A 10 12.55 -10.21 1.31
C LEU A 10 13.68 -10.92 2.06
N GLU A 11 14.73 -10.19 2.37
CA GLU A 11 15.84 -10.67 3.18
C GLU A 11 15.85 -9.94 4.52
N LYS A 12 16.06 -10.69 5.61
CA LYS A 12 16.21 -10.12 6.95
C LYS A 12 17.62 -9.56 7.12
N THR A 13 17.69 -8.32 7.62
CA THR A 13 18.93 -7.62 7.93
C THR A 13 19.02 -7.31 9.43
N GLU A 14 20.16 -6.80 9.88
CA GLU A 14 20.33 -6.37 11.28
C GLU A 14 19.34 -5.29 11.73
N ARG A 15 18.87 -4.45 10.80
CA ARG A 15 17.98 -3.30 11.09
C ARG A 15 16.53 -3.52 10.64
N GLY A 16 16.20 -4.69 10.09
CA GLY A 16 14.87 -4.98 9.60
C GLY A 16 14.89 -5.87 8.37
N TYR A 17 14.45 -5.36 7.24
CA TYR A 17 14.29 -6.12 6.01
C TYR A 17 14.75 -5.32 4.80
N THR A 18 15.11 -6.03 3.72
CA THR A 18 15.44 -5.47 2.40
C THR A 18 14.73 -6.28 1.33
N ALA A 19 14.06 -5.60 0.40
CA ALA A 19 13.47 -6.24 -0.76
C ALA A 19 14.56 -6.74 -1.71
N VAL A 20 14.46 -7.99 -2.15
CA VAL A 20 15.47 -8.68 -2.97
C VAL A 20 14.78 -9.54 -4.03
N GLY A 21 15.58 -10.19 -4.89
CA GLY A 21 15.10 -11.22 -5.81
C GLY A 21 14.34 -10.71 -7.03
N GLU A 22 13.58 -11.62 -7.64
CA GLU A 22 12.83 -11.35 -8.87
C GLU A 22 11.43 -10.77 -8.59
N ASN A 23 10.89 -11.03 -7.39
CA ASN A 23 9.58 -10.57 -6.94
C ASN A 23 9.69 -9.75 -5.65
N PRO A 24 10.42 -8.63 -5.66
CA PRO A 24 10.70 -7.89 -4.43
C PRO A 24 9.41 -7.45 -3.72
N ALA A 25 9.40 -7.56 -2.39
CA ALA A 25 8.33 -7.03 -1.57
C ALA A 25 8.22 -5.51 -1.70
N ALA A 26 7.03 -4.97 -1.53
CA ALA A 26 6.76 -3.54 -1.70
C ALA A 26 6.91 -2.77 -0.38
N GLY A 27 7.90 -1.89 -0.31
CA GLY A 27 8.17 -1.07 0.87
C GLY A 27 7.29 0.17 0.96
N THR A 28 6.93 0.57 2.18
CA THR A 28 6.21 1.82 2.44
C THR A 28 6.61 2.43 3.79
N THR A 29 6.32 3.71 3.94
CA THR A 29 6.46 4.44 5.21
C THR A 29 5.08 4.96 5.62
N PHE A 30 4.64 4.58 6.81
CA PHE A 30 3.35 4.95 7.38
C PHE A 30 3.36 6.39 7.93
N ASN A 31 2.18 6.92 8.28
CA ASN A 31 2.05 8.29 8.78
C ASN A 31 2.69 8.51 10.16
N ASP A 32 2.89 7.46 10.94
CA ASP A 32 3.63 7.43 12.20
C ASP A 32 5.15 7.24 12.02
N ARG A 33 5.64 7.36 10.78
CA ARG A 33 7.03 7.12 10.35
C ARG A 33 7.51 5.68 10.45
N GLY A 34 6.64 4.75 10.82
CA GLY A 34 6.93 3.33 10.79
C GLY A 34 7.21 2.86 9.37
N LYS A 35 8.13 1.92 9.20
CA LYS A 35 8.51 1.34 7.91
C LYS A 35 8.10 -0.12 7.85
N GLY A 36 7.54 -0.52 6.71
CA GLY A 36 7.13 -1.89 6.48
C GLY A 36 7.28 -2.31 5.03
N TYR A 37 7.40 -3.61 4.83
CA TYR A 37 7.36 -4.27 3.52
C TYR A 37 6.09 -5.09 3.41
N ILE A 38 5.30 -4.80 2.40
CA ILE A 38 4.07 -5.52 2.10
C ILE A 38 4.39 -6.69 1.20
N ILE A 39 3.94 -7.86 1.60
CA ILE A 39 4.08 -9.13 0.89
C ILE A 39 2.70 -9.55 0.41
N GLY A 40 2.59 -9.89 -0.87
CA GLY A 40 1.32 -10.28 -1.43
C GLY A 40 1.36 -10.68 -2.89
N SER A 41 0.18 -10.74 -3.47
CA SER A 41 0.00 -11.00 -4.90
C SER A 41 -1.28 -10.35 -5.42
N PHE A 42 -1.37 -10.21 -6.72
CA PHE A 42 -2.58 -9.79 -7.41
C PHE A 42 -2.61 -10.32 -8.84
N ARG A 43 -3.76 -10.26 -9.46
CA ARG A 43 -3.92 -10.66 -10.85
C ARG A 43 -3.97 -9.44 -11.74
N VAL A 44 -3.27 -9.52 -12.85
CA VAL A 44 -3.34 -8.53 -13.94
C VAL A 44 -4.14 -9.14 -15.08
N VAL A 45 -5.17 -8.43 -15.51
CA VAL A 45 -6.00 -8.83 -16.66
C VAL A 45 -5.63 -7.94 -17.83
N LEU A 46 -5.11 -8.55 -18.89
CA LEU A 46 -4.78 -7.85 -20.12
C LEU A 46 -6.07 -7.60 -20.93
N PRO A 47 -6.12 -6.52 -21.72
CA PRO A 47 -7.26 -6.22 -22.59
C PRO A 47 -7.50 -7.34 -23.61
N SER A 48 -8.70 -7.41 -24.11
CA SER A 48 -9.08 -8.35 -25.17
C SER A 48 -9.22 -7.69 -26.54
N ASP A 49 -9.23 -6.38 -26.59
CA ASP A 49 -9.32 -5.62 -27.84
C ASP A 49 -7.96 -5.53 -28.55
N GLU A 50 -8.01 -5.54 -29.86
CA GLU A 50 -6.82 -5.58 -30.71
C GLU A 50 -5.96 -4.33 -30.58
N GLN A 51 -6.58 -3.17 -30.44
CA GLN A 51 -5.87 -1.89 -30.39
C GLN A 51 -4.96 -1.82 -29.15
N ASN A 52 -5.49 -2.07 -27.97
CA ASN A 52 -4.71 -2.04 -26.73
C ASN A 52 -3.64 -3.15 -26.71
N MET A 53 -3.96 -4.33 -27.26
CA MET A 53 -2.97 -5.42 -27.37
C MET A 53 -1.82 -5.06 -28.32
N MET A 54 -2.09 -4.37 -29.43
CA MET A 54 -1.03 -3.88 -30.33
C MET A 54 -0.17 -2.80 -29.68
N GLU A 55 -0.78 -1.90 -28.91
CA GLU A 55 -0.03 -0.88 -28.15
C GLU A 55 0.89 -1.50 -27.11
N ILE A 56 0.40 -2.47 -26.33
CA ILE A 56 1.21 -3.24 -25.39
C ILE A 56 2.37 -3.95 -26.10
N GLN A 57 2.10 -4.60 -27.23
CA GLN A 57 3.13 -5.30 -28.00
C GLN A 57 4.17 -4.35 -28.56
N ARG A 58 3.76 -3.18 -29.05
CA ARG A 58 4.67 -2.16 -29.60
C ARG A 58 5.56 -1.57 -28.50
N ASP A 59 4.99 -1.26 -27.33
CA ASP A 59 5.68 -0.49 -26.28
C ASP A 59 6.53 -1.39 -25.37
N PHE A 60 6.15 -2.64 -25.18
CA PHE A 60 6.84 -3.57 -24.28
C PHE A 60 7.43 -4.82 -24.97
N GLY A 61 6.90 -5.24 -26.09
CA GLY A 61 7.40 -6.37 -26.87
C GLY A 61 7.16 -7.75 -26.23
N SER A 62 7.04 -7.86 -24.92
CA SER A 62 6.79 -9.10 -24.20
C SER A 62 6.01 -8.87 -22.90
N GLU A 63 5.36 -9.93 -22.41
CA GLU A 63 4.66 -9.90 -21.12
C GLU A 63 5.61 -9.63 -19.94
N GLN A 64 6.80 -10.23 -19.97
CA GLN A 64 7.80 -10.00 -18.92
C GLN A 64 8.27 -8.56 -18.88
N ALA A 65 8.45 -7.94 -20.04
CA ALA A 65 8.82 -6.53 -20.13
C ALA A 65 7.66 -5.62 -19.63
N LEU A 66 6.42 -5.94 -19.96
CA LEU A 66 5.24 -5.25 -19.42
C LEU A 66 5.20 -5.33 -17.90
N ILE A 67 5.40 -6.52 -17.33
CA ILE A 67 5.41 -6.71 -15.88
C ILE A 67 6.53 -5.89 -15.24
N ASN A 68 7.73 -5.93 -15.76
CA ASN A 68 8.89 -5.28 -15.15
C ASN A 68 8.90 -3.75 -15.34
N ASN A 69 8.39 -3.26 -16.47
CA ASN A 69 8.50 -1.83 -16.83
C ASN A 69 7.22 -1.03 -16.55
N LEU A 70 6.07 -1.68 -16.38
CA LEU A 70 4.82 -1.01 -16.08
C LEU A 70 4.17 -1.52 -14.79
N VAL A 71 3.91 -2.82 -14.68
CA VAL A 71 3.09 -3.37 -13.60
C VAL A 71 3.77 -3.23 -12.24
N ARG A 72 5.01 -3.67 -12.10
CA ARG A 72 5.77 -3.57 -10.85
C ARG A 72 6.06 -2.13 -10.42
N PRO A 73 6.56 -1.24 -11.29
CA PRO A 73 6.74 0.16 -10.93
C PRO A 73 5.45 0.84 -10.48
N THR A 74 4.32 0.54 -11.12
CA THR A 74 3.02 1.06 -10.71
C THR A 74 2.63 0.55 -9.32
N LEU A 75 2.81 -0.74 -9.04
CA LEU A 75 2.56 -1.32 -7.72
C LEU A 75 3.39 -0.62 -6.63
N TYR A 76 4.71 -0.49 -6.84
CA TYR A 76 5.59 0.13 -5.84
C TYR A 76 5.25 1.59 -5.58
N LYS A 77 4.91 2.34 -6.63
CA LYS A 77 4.44 3.72 -6.51
C LYS A 77 3.15 3.80 -5.70
N VAL A 78 2.19 2.96 -6.00
CA VAL A 78 0.90 2.90 -5.29
C VAL A 78 1.08 2.50 -3.84
N VAL A 79 1.85 1.46 -3.54
CA VAL A 79 2.14 1.02 -2.16
C VAL A 79 2.81 2.13 -1.35
N THR A 80 3.79 2.83 -1.94
CA THR A 80 4.44 3.98 -1.30
C THR A 80 3.43 5.10 -1.02
N ALA A 81 2.49 5.36 -1.92
CA ALA A 81 1.45 6.38 -1.74
C ALA A 81 0.38 6.00 -0.70
N CYS A 82 0.17 4.71 -0.45
CA CYS A 82 -0.79 4.23 0.56
C CYS A 82 -0.28 4.39 2.00
N GLY A 83 1.03 4.32 2.23
CA GLY A 83 1.61 4.39 3.58
C GLY A 83 1.15 5.61 4.39
N PRO A 84 1.22 6.85 3.86
CA PRO A 84 0.79 8.04 4.59
C PRO A 84 -0.70 8.09 4.95
N LEU A 85 -1.54 7.22 4.39
CA LEU A 85 -2.99 7.17 4.64
C LEU A 85 -3.34 6.48 5.96
N MET A 86 -2.41 5.75 6.58
CA MET A 86 -2.63 5.03 7.83
C MET A 86 -1.36 4.93 8.67
N SER A 87 -1.53 4.59 9.95
CA SER A 87 -0.40 4.27 10.83
C SER A 87 0.05 2.82 10.69
N SER A 88 1.26 2.52 11.16
CA SER A 88 1.76 1.15 11.19
C SER A 88 0.88 0.24 12.07
N LEU A 89 0.35 0.76 13.17
CA LEU A 89 -0.57 0.03 14.04
C LEU A 89 -1.89 -0.30 13.33
N GLU A 90 -2.48 0.66 12.63
CA GLU A 90 -3.69 0.44 11.83
C GLU A 90 -3.48 -0.65 10.77
N SER A 91 -2.31 -0.71 10.14
CA SER A 91 -2.00 -1.72 9.13
C SER A 91 -1.93 -3.16 9.66
N VAL A 92 -1.78 -3.36 10.98
CA VAL A 92 -1.79 -4.68 11.66
C VAL A 92 -3.20 -5.12 12.03
N SER A 93 -4.14 -4.18 12.16
CA SER A 93 -5.49 -4.38 12.67
C SER A 93 -6.51 -4.67 11.56
N GLU A 94 -7.78 -4.51 11.88
CA GLU A 94 -8.91 -4.70 10.96
C GLU A 94 -8.87 -3.79 9.74
N THR A 95 -8.15 -2.66 9.81
CA THR A 95 -7.98 -1.71 8.71
C THR A 95 -7.02 -2.19 7.61
N ARG A 96 -6.43 -3.38 7.73
CA ARG A 96 -5.68 -4.02 6.62
C ARG A 96 -6.55 -4.16 5.36
N THR A 97 -7.84 -4.35 5.52
CA THR A 97 -8.80 -4.39 4.40
C THR A 97 -8.83 -3.06 3.64
N ASP A 98 -8.73 -1.94 4.34
CA ASP A 98 -8.69 -0.61 3.74
C ASP A 98 -7.40 -0.42 2.93
N LEU A 99 -6.26 -0.90 3.44
CA LEU A 99 -4.99 -0.88 2.71
C LEU A 99 -5.09 -1.67 1.40
N THR A 100 -5.68 -2.86 1.43
CA THR A 100 -5.96 -3.67 0.25
C THR A 100 -6.83 -2.92 -0.76
N ALA A 101 -7.89 -2.28 -0.29
CA ALA A 101 -8.80 -1.49 -1.11
C ALA A 101 -8.09 -0.28 -1.74
N TYR A 102 -7.30 0.47 -0.98
CA TYR A 102 -6.54 1.62 -1.47
C TYR A 102 -5.52 1.22 -2.53
N ILE A 103 -4.78 0.13 -2.33
CA ILE A 103 -3.82 -0.36 -3.33
C ILE A 103 -4.54 -0.75 -4.62
N THR A 104 -5.58 -1.56 -4.52
CA THR A 104 -6.35 -2.04 -5.69
C THR A 104 -6.97 -0.88 -6.47
N ASP A 105 -7.57 0.08 -5.78
CA ASP A 105 -8.21 1.24 -6.38
C ASP A 105 -7.20 2.14 -7.10
N GLN A 106 -6.07 2.44 -6.46
CA GLN A 106 -5.02 3.26 -7.06
C GLN A 106 -4.30 2.57 -8.22
N MET A 107 -4.14 1.25 -8.19
CA MET A 107 -3.62 0.48 -9.33
C MET A 107 -4.49 0.69 -10.58
N ASN A 108 -5.81 0.67 -10.42
CA ASN A 108 -6.74 0.80 -11.55
C ASN A 108 -6.98 2.24 -12.00
N TYR A 109 -7.06 3.19 -11.06
CA TYR A 109 -7.53 4.55 -11.37
C TYR A 109 -6.47 5.64 -11.18
N GLY A 110 -5.34 5.32 -10.57
CA GLY A 110 -4.23 6.25 -10.32
C GLY A 110 -4.12 6.69 -8.86
N VAL A 111 -2.97 7.24 -8.52
CA VAL A 111 -2.63 7.67 -7.17
C VAL A 111 -3.57 8.78 -6.70
N TYR A 112 -4.05 8.68 -5.46
CA TYR A 112 -4.89 9.70 -4.84
C TYR A 112 -4.20 11.05 -4.74
N LYS A 113 -4.94 12.11 -5.00
CA LYS A 113 -4.54 13.44 -4.58
C LYS A 113 -4.94 13.62 -3.12
N THR A 114 -3.97 13.88 -2.26
CA THR A 114 -4.17 14.06 -0.83
C THR A 114 -3.95 15.51 -0.42
N LYS A 115 -4.54 15.91 0.68
CA LYS A 115 -4.18 17.10 1.44
C LYS A 115 -3.54 16.67 2.76
N THR A 116 -2.63 17.47 3.26
CA THR A 116 -1.98 17.22 4.55
C THR A 116 -2.73 17.98 5.62
N SER A 117 -3.15 17.29 6.68
CA SER A 117 -3.69 17.89 7.89
C SER A 117 -2.80 17.57 9.09
N LYS A 118 -2.83 18.45 10.09
CA LYS A 118 -2.23 18.21 11.39
C LYS A 118 -3.35 17.85 12.35
N VAL A 119 -3.28 16.66 12.93
CA VAL A 119 -4.23 16.19 13.93
C VAL A 119 -3.54 16.05 15.28
N GLU A 120 -4.21 16.49 16.33
CA GLU A 120 -3.79 16.23 17.70
C GLU A 120 -4.23 14.82 18.08
N VAL A 121 -3.29 13.98 18.45
CA VAL A 121 -3.54 12.61 18.92
C VAL A 121 -2.90 12.41 20.27
N VAL A 122 -3.58 11.71 21.16
CA VAL A 122 -3.00 11.31 22.44
C VAL A 122 -2.15 10.08 22.21
N ASN A 123 -0.87 10.16 22.58
CA ASN A 123 0.00 8.99 22.59
C ASN A 123 -0.49 8.02 23.67
N GLU A 124 -0.98 6.86 23.27
CA GLU A 124 -1.56 5.88 24.20
C GLU A 124 -0.54 5.28 25.17
N ILE A 125 0.76 5.41 24.88
CA ILE A 125 1.84 4.91 25.74
C ILE A 125 2.23 5.95 26.79
N THR A 126 2.41 7.22 26.39
CA THR A 126 2.88 8.30 27.26
C THR A 126 1.75 9.11 27.88
N GLY A 127 0.57 9.09 27.27
CA GLY A 127 -0.58 9.93 27.64
C GLY A 127 -0.41 11.40 27.22
N GLU A 128 0.63 11.73 26.48
CA GLU A 128 0.90 13.08 26.01
C GLU A 128 0.21 13.37 24.67
N GLU A 129 -0.17 14.63 24.47
CA GLU A 129 -0.69 15.10 23.19
C GLU A 129 0.45 15.29 22.19
N GLU A 130 0.32 14.65 21.03
CA GLU A 130 1.25 14.77 19.91
C GLU A 130 0.54 15.35 18.69
N ILE A 131 1.22 16.23 17.96
CA ILE A 131 0.75 16.67 16.66
C ILE A 131 1.25 15.68 15.60
N ARG A 132 0.31 14.96 14.99
CA ARG A 132 0.62 14.03 13.90
C ARG A 132 0.19 14.62 12.56
N THR A 133 1.07 14.51 11.57
CA THR A 133 0.75 14.88 10.20
C THR A 133 0.09 13.69 9.50
N GLN A 134 -1.10 13.88 9.00
CA GLN A 134 -1.88 12.84 8.31
C GLN A 134 -2.22 13.28 6.89
N ALA A 135 -2.13 12.35 5.96
CA ALA A 135 -2.64 12.55 4.60
C ALA A 135 -4.14 12.20 4.55
N GLU A 136 -4.95 13.10 4.04
CA GLU A 136 -6.39 12.91 3.88
C GLU A 136 -6.75 12.85 2.40
N LEU A 137 -7.67 11.95 2.06
CA LEU A 137 -8.24 11.84 0.73
C LEU A 137 -9.14 13.04 0.42
N ILE A 138 -9.08 13.53 -0.81
CA ILE A 138 -9.95 14.60 -1.27
C ILE A 138 -11.12 13.97 -2.03
N ALA A 139 -12.34 14.10 -1.50
CA ALA A 139 -13.54 13.59 -2.14
C ALA A 139 -13.79 14.29 -3.49
N ASP A 140 -14.23 13.51 -4.48
CA ASP A 140 -14.67 13.99 -5.78
C ASP A 140 -15.66 12.99 -6.38
N GLU A 141 -16.93 13.32 -6.35
CA GLU A 141 -18.02 12.46 -6.83
C GLU A 141 -17.92 12.13 -8.33
N ASN A 142 -17.19 12.94 -9.10
CA ASN A 142 -17.00 12.73 -10.54
C ASN A 142 -15.75 11.87 -10.86
N ALA A 143 -14.91 11.62 -9.86
CA ALA A 143 -13.72 10.79 -10.05
C ALA A 143 -14.01 9.30 -9.79
N PRO A 144 -13.35 8.39 -10.50
CA PRO A 144 -13.45 6.97 -10.20
C PRO A 144 -13.11 6.68 -8.73
N GLY A 145 -13.95 5.87 -8.06
CA GLY A 145 -13.79 5.56 -6.65
C GLY A 145 -14.13 6.70 -5.68
N GLY A 146 -14.65 7.84 -6.17
CA GLY A 146 -15.11 8.96 -5.35
C GLY A 146 -14.02 9.87 -4.78
N TYR A 147 -12.78 9.76 -5.26
CA TYR A 147 -11.63 10.53 -4.78
C TYR A 147 -10.83 11.15 -5.91
N LYS A 148 -10.35 12.37 -5.70
CA LYS A 148 -9.44 13.05 -6.65
C LYS A 148 -8.16 12.25 -6.85
N ARG A 149 -7.70 12.22 -8.10
CA ARG A 149 -6.45 11.58 -8.50
C ARG A 149 -5.37 12.62 -8.74
N GLN A 150 -4.14 12.29 -8.36
CA GLN A 150 -2.96 13.08 -8.70
C GLN A 150 -2.62 12.88 -10.18
N GLU A 151 -2.82 11.67 -10.67
CA GLU A 151 -2.58 11.25 -12.04
C GLU A 151 -3.52 10.07 -12.39
N VAL A 152 -3.70 9.84 -13.68
CA VAL A 152 -4.43 8.68 -14.19
C VAL A 152 -3.53 7.45 -14.13
N SER A 153 -4.08 6.29 -13.80
CA SER A 153 -3.31 5.05 -13.79
C SER A 153 -2.77 4.72 -15.19
N PRO A 154 -1.49 4.34 -15.31
CA PRO A 154 -0.97 3.80 -16.55
C PRO A 154 -1.73 2.58 -17.06
N PHE A 155 -2.37 1.81 -16.17
CA PHE A 155 -3.21 0.67 -16.54
C PHE A 155 -4.38 1.09 -17.41
N SER A 156 -5.01 2.24 -17.11
CA SER A 156 -6.12 2.76 -17.92
C SER A 156 -5.71 3.04 -19.37
N GLN A 157 -4.47 3.50 -19.57
CA GLN A 157 -3.95 3.81 -20.90
C GLN A 157 -3.92 2.57 -21.81
N TYR A 158 -3.58 1.41 -21.24
CA TYR A 158 -3.44 0.16 -21.99
C TYR A 158 -4.64 -0.79 -21.82
N GLY A 159 -5.72 -0.34 -21.18
CA GLY A 159 -6.89 -1.19 -20.91
C GLY A 159 -6.59 -2.37 -19.97
N ILE A 160 -5.56 -2.27 -19.16
CA ILE A 160 -5.16 -3.26 -18.16
C ILE A 160 -6.00 -3.06 -16.89
N THR A 161 -6.36 -4.16 -16.25
CA THR A 161 -7.07 -4.12 -14.96
C THR A 161 -6.30 -4.94 -13.92
N ALA A 162 -6.12 -4.35 -12.74
CA ALA A 162 -5.64 -5.06 -11.55
C ALA A 162 -6.83 -5.67 -10.80
N GLY A 163 -6.78 -6.96 -10.53
CA GLY A 163 -7.67 -7.61 -9.59
C GLY A 163 -7.37 -7.22 -8.15
N ILE A 164 -8.20 -7.65 -7.23
CA ILE A 164 -8.04 -7.37 -5.80
C ILE A 164 -6.65 -7.83 -5.34
N VAL A 165 -5.90 -6.92 -4.73
CA VAL A 165 -4.60 -7.21 -4.16
C VAL A 165 -4.80 -8.05 -2.89
N SER A 166 -4.08 -9.16 -2.78
CA SER A 166 -4.08 -10.01 -1.60
C SER A 166 -2.81 -9.74 -0.79
N ILE A 167 -2.95 -9.10 0.36
CA ILE A 167 -1.85 -8.90 1.29
C ILE A 167 -1.73 -10.13 2.19
N ILE A 168 -0.62 -10.85 2.05
CA ILE A 168 -0.34 -12.05 2.83
C ILE A 168 0.25 -11.66 4.19
N ASP A 169 1.24 -10.76 4.19
CA ASP A 169 1.91 -10.32 5.41
C ASP A 169 2.51 -8.92 5.24
N ILE A 170 2.80 -8.24 6.35
CA ILE A 170 3.57 -7.01 6.40
C ILE A 170 4.71 -7.21 7.38
N LYS A 171 5.94 -7.02 6.91
CA LYS A 171 7.14 -7.12 7.74
C LYS A 171 7.63 -5.72 8.10
N TYR A 172 7.64 -5.41 9.38
CA TYR A 172 8.07 -4.11 9.90
C TYR A 172 9.55 -4.12 10.25
N ASP A 173 10.22 -2.98 10.16
CA ASP A 173 11.55 -2.83 10.71
C ASP A 173 11.54 -2.99 12.25
N ALA A 174 12.71 -3.20 12.84
CA ALA A 174 12.80 -3.52 14.27
C ALA A 174 12.21 -2.42 15.17
N ALA A 175 12.44 -1.15 14.83
CA ALA A 175 11.93 -0.02 15.60
C ALA A 175 10.41 0.07 15.52
N THR A 176 9.85 -0.08 14.33
CA THR A 176 8.39 -0.09 14.11
C THR A 176 7.72 -1.26 14.80
N GLN A 177 8.32 -2.46 14.75
CA GLN A 177 7.80 -3.64 15.44
C GLN A 177 7.76 -3.43 16.96
N GLN A 178 8.82 -2.86 17.54
CA GLN A 178 8.86 -2.53 18.97
C GLN A 178 7.78 -1.52 19.36
N GLN A 179 7.54 -0.51 18.53
CA GLN A 179 6.48 0.48 18.76
C GLN A 179 5.09 -0.18 18.73
N ILE A 180 4.84 -1.05 17.74
CA ILE A 180 3.58 -1.79 17.62
C ILE A 180 3.37 -2.68 18.87
N ASP A 181 4.39 -3.40 19.29
CA ASP A 181 4.30 -4.31 20.44
C ASP A 181 4.08 -3.55 21.74
N ALA A 182 4.77 -2.42 21.94
CA ALA A 182 4.58 -1.55 23.11
C ALA A 182 3.16 -0.99 23.19
N GLN A 183 2.60 -0.56 22.06
CA GLN A 183 1.25 -0.02 21.97
C GLN A 183 0.18 -1.10 22.23
N LYS A 184 0.39 -2.31 21.71
CA LYS A 184 -0.47 -3.47 22.03
C LYS A 184 -0.46 -3.80 23.51
N GLN A 185 0.70 -3.79 24.18
CA GLN A 185 0.81 -4.05 25.61
C GLN A 185 0.12 -2.95 26.44
N ALA A 186 0.28 -1.67 26.07
CA ALA A 186 -0.40 -0.56 26.72
C ALA A 186 -1.93 -0.71 26.64
N ASN A 187 -2.45 -1.03 25.46
CA ASN A 187 -3.89 -1.24 25.26
C ASN A 187 -4.41 -2.43 26.09
N LEU A 188 -3.67 -3.54 26.15
CA LEU A 188 -4.04 -4.69 26.98
C LEU A 188 -4.07 -4.35 28.47
N SER A 189 -3.12 -3.56 28.96
CA SER A 189 -3.08 -3.14 30.37
C SER A 189 -4.26 -2.23 30.72
N VAL A 190 -4.66 -1.32 29.84
CA VAL A 190 -5.84 -0.47 30.01
C VAL A 190 -7.13 -1.30 30.07
N ILE A 191 -7.28 -2.29 29.19
CA ILE A 191 -8.43 -3.20 29.19
C ILE A 191 -8.51 -3.99 30.50
N THR A 192 -7.37 -4.52 30.96
CA THR A 192 -7.29 -5.29 32.20
C THR A 192 -7.64 -4.42 33.43
N ALA A 193 -7.18 -3.18 33.47
CA ALA A 193 -7.50 -2.26 34.55
C ALA A 193 -8.97 -1.82 34.59
N LYS A 194 -9.66 -1.82 33.43
CA LYS A 194 -11.11 -1.51 33.37
C LYS A 194 -12.00 -2.70 33.72
N THR A 195 -11.44 -3.91 33.77
CA THR A 195 -12.21 -5.17 34.02
C THR A 195 -12.09 -5.65 35.48
N GLN A 196 -11.25 -5.00 36.29
CA GLN A 196 -11.15 -5.16 37.74
C GLN A 196 -11.97 -4.10 38.47
#